data_eecbb43d4b691086800fb5208b92c372
#
_entry.id   eecbb43d4b691086800fb5208b92c372
#
_cell.length_a   1.000
_cell.length_b   1.000
_cell.length_c   1.000
_cell.angle_alpha   90.00
_cell.angle_beta   90.00
_cell.angle_gamma   90.00
#
_symmetry.space_group_name_H-M   'P 1'
#
loop_
_entity.id
_entity.type
_entity.pdbx_description
1 polymer ?
#
loop_
_entity_poly.entity_id
_entity_poly.type
_entity_poly.pdbx_seq_one_letter_code
_entity_poly.pdbx_strand_id
1 'polypeptide(L)'
;STTAELKAYESSAKAVLMSDTKTTLNTGDSDTPEPSESQDPCDENIKLTINKVWKDLNNFDNSRPNSITVTISRTWKDKAGNELTETVPGYESYKIEGSIDKSKWQEVIKELPAYKTDGDEIYYYTYSITEAKVDGYTTTIDKSQDGFTFTITNRHFPGLPDTGGYGSYLIYLIAVLLFLVYFVMRYKKCK
;
A
#
# COMPACT_ATOMS: atom_id res chain seq x y z
N SER A 1 17.66 14.37 -46.40
CA SER A 1 18.29 14.76 -45.11
C SER A 1 17.73 14.01 -43.94
N THR A 2 17.20 12.81 -44.09
CA THR A 2 16.49 12.11 -42.96
C THR A 2 17.16 10.81 -42.52
N THR A 3 18.01 10.21 -43.37
CA THR A 3 18.64 8.91 -43.05
C THR A 3 19.90 9.04 -42.18
N ALA A 4 20.59 10.16 -42.22
CA ALA A 4 21.80 10.40 -41.42
C ALA A 4 21.47 10.76 -39.97
N GLU A 5 20.38 11.48 -39.74
CA GLU A 5 19.92 11.85 -38.37
C GLU A 5 19.37 10.65 -37.63
N LEU A 6 18.66 9.73 -38.30
CA LEU A 6 18.17 8.48 -37.70
C LEU A 6 19.32 7.57 -37.25
N LYS A 7 20.39 7.46 -38.07
CA LYS A 7 21.57 6.66 -37.69
C LYS A 7 22.38 7.27 -36.55
N ALA A 8 22.39 8.59 -36.41
CA ALA A 8 23.04 9.26 -35.32
C ALA A 8 22.27 9.05 -33.99
N TYR A 9 20.93 9.00 -34.06
CA TYR A 9 20.07 8.74 -32.89
C TYR A 9 20.21 7.29 -32.42
N GLU A 10 20.21 6.30 -33.33
CA GLU A 10 20.44 4.89 -32.99
C GLU A 10 21.85 4.62 -32.43
N SER A 11 22.86 5.33 -32.92
CA SER A 11 24.23 5.21 -32.40
C SER A 11 24.37 5.82 -31.02
N SER A 12 23.66 6.90 -30.72
CA SER A 12 23.66 7.55 -29.38
C SER A 12 22.90 6.70 -28.34
N ALA A 13 21.77 6.11 -28.73
CA ALA A 13 21.00 5.21 -27.84
C ALA A 13 21.79 3.94 -27.51
N LYS A 14 22.55 3.39 -28.48
CA LYS A 14 23.38 2.21 -28.27
C LYS A 14 24.63 2.46 -27.44
N ALA A 15 25.16 3.69 -27.39
CA ALA A 15 26.29 4.07 -26.56
C ALA A 15 25.89 4.25 -25.09
N VAL A 16 24.65 4.67 -24.79
CA VAL A 16 24.13 4.77 -23.43
C VAL A 16 23.86 3.40 -22.81
N LEU A 17 23.49 2.40 -23.62
CA LEU A 17 23.24 1.03 -23.17
C LEU A 17 24.50 0.18 -22.89
N MET A 18 25.70 0.64 -23.26
CA MET A 18 26.96 -0.10 -23.06
C MET A 18 27.85 0.42 -21.94
N SER A 19 27.40 1.40 -21.15
CA SER A 19 28.18 2.02 -20.08
C SER A 19 27.96 1.43 -18.69
N ASP A 20 27.08 0.44 -18.53
CA ASP A 20 26.87 -0.25 -17.24
C ASP A 20 27.54 -1.62 -17.22
N THR A 21 28.87 -1.62 -17.08
CA THR A 21 29.64 -2.83 -16.80
C THR A 21 29.91 -2.92 -15.29
N LYS A 22 29.11 -3.77 -14.64
CA LYS A 22 29.48 -4.70 -13.58
C LYS A 22 30.59 -4.29 -12.62
N THR A 23 30.20 -3.84 -11.43
CA THR A 23 31.07 -3.96 -10.25
C THR A 23 30.34 -4.79 -9.20
N THR A 24 30.73 -6.06 -9.09
CA THR A 24 30.38 -6.94 -7.99
C THR A 24 31.18 -6.54 -6.76
N LEU A 25 30.54 -6.00 -5.73
CA LEU A 25 31.08 -5.98 -4.37
C LEU A 25 30.05 -6.69 -3.47
N ASN A 26 30.48 -7.90 -3.12
CA ASN A 26 29.79 -8.75 -2.16
C ASN A 26 30.19 -8.30 -0.75
N THR A 27 29.28 -7.69 -0.01
CA THR A 27 29.34 -7.62 1.46
C THR A 27 27.92 -7.61 2.00
N GLY A 28 27.69 -8.50 2.93
CA GLY A 28 26.41 -8.93 3.43
C GLY A 28 25.58 -7.85 4.10
N ASP A 29 24.34 -8.23 4.24
CA ASP A 29 23.34 -7.70 5.16
C ASP A 29 22.87 -6.26 4.92
N SER A 30 21.88 -6.10 4.06
CA SER A 30 20.94 -5.00 4.22
C SER A 30 19.59 -5.37 3.58
N ASP A 31 18.55 -5.25 4.37
CA ASP A 31 17.14 -5.31 4.04
C ASP A 31 16.74 -4.14 3.10
N THR A 32 17.43 -3.99 1.99
CA THR A 32 17.12 -3.00 0.96
C THR A 32 16.26 -3.71 -0.08
N PRO A 33 15.03 -3.26 -0.36
CA PRO A 33 14.25 -3.82 -1.47
C PRO A 33 15.04 -3.62 -2.76
N GLU A 34 15.21 -4.73 -3.49
CA GLU A 34 15.84 -4.77 -4.80
C GLU A 34 15.16 -3.72 -5.71
N PRO A 35 15.90 -2.87 -6.44
CA PRO A 35 15.30 -1.92 -7.35
C PRO A 35 14.48 -2.69 -8.40
N SER A 36 13.23 -2.28 -8.60
CA SER A 36 12.37 -2.88 -9.61
C SER A 36 13.07 -2.80 -10.97
N GLU A 37 13.28 -3.95 -11.59
CA GLU A 37 13.71 -4.02 -13.01
C GLU A 37 12.79 -3.12 -13.83
N SER A 38 13.35 -2.13 -14.53
CA SER A 38 12.59 -1.31 -15.46
C SER A 38 12.08 -2.22 -16.58
N GLN A 39 10.76 -2.29 -16.76
CA GLN A 39 10.18 -3.12 -17.80
C GLN A 39 10.40 -2.48 -19.15
N ASP A 40 10.80 -3.30 -20.15
CA ASP A 40 10.90 -2.86 -21.52
C ASP A 40 9.50 -2.47 -22.04
N PRO A 41 9.31 -1.27 -22.61
CA PRO A 41 8.02 -0.85 -23.18
C PRO A 41 7.56 -1.72 -24.36
N CYS A 42 8.40 -2.65 -24.85
CA CYS A 42 8.04 -3.62 -25.88
C CYS A 42 7.54 -4.97 -25.35
N ASP A 43 7.56 -5.18 -24.03
CA ASP A 43 7.05 -6.41 -23.45
C ASP A 43 5.52 -6.50 -23.57
N GLU A 44 5.04 -7.63 -24.10
CA GLU A 44 3.60 -7.90 -24.18
C GLU A 44 2.96 -8.08 -22.80
N ASN A 45 3.74 -8.45 -21.80
CA ASN A 45 3.32 -8.72 -20.45
C ASN A 45 4.13 -7.92 -19.43
N ILE A 46 3.46 -7.51 -18.37
CA ILE A 46 4.06 -6.80 -17.25
C ILE A 46 4.07 -7.66 -15.98
N LYS A 47 4.96 -7.29 -15.06
CA LYS A 47 5.03 -7.80 -13.70
C LYS A 47 4.51 -6.74 -12.74
N LEU A 48 3.49 -7.09 -11.95
CA LEU A 48 2.92 -6.20 -10.94
C LEU A 48 3.34 -6.67 -9.55
N THR A 49 3.98 -5.79 -8.79
CA THR A 49 4.42 -6.07 -7.42
C THR A 49 3.48 -5.41 -6.42
N ILE A 50 2.98 -6.18 -5.48
CA ILE A 50 2.12 -5.71 -4.39
C ILE A 50 2.85 -5.90 -3.07
N ASN A 51 3.24 -4.80 -2.45
CA ASN A 51 3.81 -4.78 -1.10
C ASN A 51 2.69 -4.53 -0.09
N LYS A 52 2.57 -5.39 0.90
CA LYS A 52 1.67 -5.18 2.04
C LYS A 52 2.45 -4.76 3.26
N VAL A 53 2.02 -3.68 3.90
CA VAL A 53 2.62 -3.13 5.12
C VAL A 53 1.56 -2.99 6.21
N TRP A 54 1.85 -3.53 7.38
CA TRP A 54 1.02 -3.40 8.57
C TRP A 54 1.63 -2.39 9.55
N LYS A 55 0.84 -1.41 9.97
CA LYS A 55 1.19 -0.42 11.01
C LYS A 55 0.20 -0.56 12.16
N ASP A 56 0.39 -1.58 12.99
CA ASP A 56 -0.53 -2.05 14.03
C ASP A 56 0.21 -2.40 15.33
N LEU A 57 1.30 -1.69 15.64
CA LEU A 57 2.12 -1.92 16.83
C LEU A 57 2.58 -3.39 16.95
N ASN A 58 3.02 -3.95 15.81
CA ASN A 58 3.45 -5.35 15.70
C ASN A 58 2.37 -6.36 16.08
N ASN A 59 1.13 -6.12 15.61
CA ASN A 59 -0.03 -6.97 15.88
C ASN A 59 -0.33 -7.12 17.39
N PHE A 60 -0.24 -6.02 18.11
CA PHE A 60 -0.33 -5.99 19.58
C PHE A 60 -1.62 -6.63 20.12
N ASP A 61 -2.74 -6.47 19.44
CA ASP A 61 -4.06 -6.98 19.82
C ASP A 61 -4.49 -8.25 19.08
N ASN A 62 -3.57 -8.84 18.30
CA ASN A 62 -3.81 -10.03 17.47
C ASN A 62 -4.94 -9.86 16.44
N SER A 63 -5.21 -8.63 15.99
CA SER A 63 -6.27 -8.34 15.01
C SER A 63 -5.84 -8.51 13.55
N ARG A 64 -4.52 -8.63 13.29
CA ARG A 64 -3.99 -8.80 11.93
C ARG A 64 -4.46 -10.11 11.31
N PRO A 65 -5.13 -10.08 10.14
CA PRO A 65 -5.48 -11.30 9.43
C PRO A 65 -4.25 -11.96 8.79
N ASN A 66 -4.35 -13.24 8.45
CA ASN A 66 -3.31 -13.99 7.72
C ASN A 66 -3.40 -13.84 6.20
N SER A 67 -4.38 -13.11 5.71
CA SER A 67 -4.56 -12.82 4.28
C SER A 67 -5.37 -11.55 4.08
N ILE A 68 -5.22 -10.95 2.89
CA ILE A 68 -6.06 -9.85 2.41
C ILE A 68 -6.65 -10.23 1.06
N THR A 69 -7.72 -9.55 0.65
CA THR A 69 -8.31 -9.70 -0.68
C THR A 69 -8.16 -8.39 -1.43
N VAL A 70 -7.67 -8.47 -2.66
CA VAL A 70 -7.53 -7.31 -3.55
C VAL A 70 -8.26 -7.53 -4.85
N THR A 71 -8.73 -6.44 -5.45
CA THR A 71 -9.24 -6.40 -6.81
C THR A 71 -8.24 -5.66 -7.68
N ILE A 72 -7.88 -6.21 -8.82
CA ILE A 72 -7.01 -5.57 -9.81
C ILE A 72 -7.85 -5.10 -10.97
N SER A 73 -7.71 -3.83 -11.32
CA SER A 73 -8.39 -3.22 -12.47
C SER A 73 -7.36 -2.65 -13.43
N ARG A 74 -7.75 -2.56 -14.70
CA ARG A 74 -6.96 -1.93 -15.76
C ARG A 74 -7.79 -0.91 -16.52
N THR A 75 -7.13 0.15 -16.91
CA THR A 75 -7.73 1.31 -17.59
C THR A 75 -6.94 1.59 -18.86
N TRP A 76 -7.63 1.97 -19.94
CA TRP A 76 -7.03 2.41 -21.20
C TRP A 76 -7.85 3.54 -21.80
N LYS A 77 -7.29 4.25 -22.76
CA LYS A 77 -8.03 5.26 -23.56
C LYS A 77 -8.36 4.70 -24.92
N ASP A 78 -9.62 4.82 -25.34
CA ASP A 78 -10.07 4.47 -26.68
C ASP A 78 -9.61 5.52 -27.74
N LYS A 79 -9.92 5.28 -29.02
CA LYS A 79 -9.65 6.20 -30.13
C LYS A 79 -10.23 7.59 -29.95
N ALA A 80 -11.36 7.73 -29.25
CA ALA A 80 -12.03 8.97 -28.98
C ALA A 80 -11.45 9.70 -27.76
N GLY A 81 -10.49 9.08 -27.05
CA GLY A 81 -9.88 9.58 -25.84
C GLY A 81 -10.68 9.28 -24.57
N ASN A 82 -11.75 8.49 -24.66
CA ASN A 82 -12.52 8.09 -23.50
C ASN A 82 -11.72 7.10 -22.65
N GLU A 83 -11.76 7.28 -21.35
CA GLU A 83 -11.15 6.38 -20.39
C GLU A 83 -12.11 5.21 -20.07
N LEU A 84 -11.66 4.01 -20.34
CA LEU A 84 -12.40 2.76 -20.11
C LEU A 84 -11.67 1.96 -19.02
N THR A 85 -12.43 1.43 -18.07
CA THR A 85 -11.88 0.63 -16.96
C THR A 85 -12.61 -0.69 -16.87
N GLU A 86 -11.88 -1.75 -16.63
CA GLU A 86 -12.43 -3.07 -16.34
C GLU A 86 -11.64 -3.76 -15.23
N THR A 87 -12.28 -4.69 -14.54
CA THR A 87 -11.57 -5.59 -13.62
C THR A 87 -10.83 -6.65 -14.43
N VAL A 88 -9.59 -6.93 -14.05
CA VAL A 88 -8.79 -7.95 -14.72
C VAL A 88 -9.40 -9.33 -14.44
N PRO A 89 -9.74 -10.13 -15.48
CA PRO A 89 -10.33 -11.45 -15.29
C PRO A 89 -9.45 -12.34 -14.40
N GLY A 90 -10.07 -12.98 -13.40
CA GLY A 90 -9.39 -13.80 -12.41
C GLY A 90 -8.80 -13.03 -11.21
N TYR A 91 -8.89 -11.69 -11.20
CA TYR A 91 -8.40 -10.84 -10.12
C TYR A 91 -9.50 -9.97 -9.49
N GLU A 92 -10.76 -10.40 -9.60
CA GLU A 92 -11.92 -9.73 -8.98
C GLU A 92 -11.89 -9.81 -7.45
N SER A 93 -11.33 -10.89 -6.92
CA SER A 93 -11.20 -11.18 -5.49
C SER A 93 -9.92 -11.99 -5.24
N TYR A 94 -8.78 -11.42 -5.62
CA TYR A 94 -7.50 -12.09 -5.49
C TYR A 94 -7.01 -12.10 -4.04
N LYS A 95 -6.74 -13.29 -3.51
CA LYS A 95 -6.30 -13.47 -2.12
C LYS A 95 -4.78 -13.43 -2.04
N ILE A 96 -4.24 -12.55 -1.21
CA ILE A 96 -2.83 -12.48 -0.87
C ILE A 96 -2.65 -13.08 0.52
N GLU A 97 -1.93 -14.18 0.59
CA GLU A 97 -1.59 -14.85 1.85
C GLU A 97 -0.36 -14.22 2.49
N GLY A 98 -0.32 -14.22 3.81
CA GLY A 98 0.82 -13.70 4.55
C GLY A 98 0.95 -14.35 5.93
N SER A 99 1.95 -13.92 6.70
CA SER A 99 2.13 -14.36 8.07
C SER A 99 1.69 -13.26 9.04
N ILE A 100 0.91 -13.61 10.05
CA ILE A 100 0.49 -12.69 11.11
C ILE A 100 1.69 -12.14 11.89
N ASP A 101 2.80 -12.88 11.92
CA ASP A 101 4.03 -12.49 12.62
C ASP A 101 4.90 -11.51 11.82
N LYS A 102 4.59 -11.32 10.52
CA LYS A 102 5.34 -10.42 9.64
C LYS A 102 4.55 -9.17 9.33
N SER A 103 5.13 -8.01 9.62
CA SER A 103 4.53 -6.70 9.31
C SER A 103 4.60 -6.31 7.83
N LYS A 104 5.33 -7.06 7.01
CA LYS A 104 5.47 -6.83 5.57
C LYS A 104 5.28 -8.14 4.80
N TRP A 105 4.47 -8.09 3.75
CA TRP A 105 4.30 -9.18 2.78
C TRP A 105 4.55 -8.64 1.39
N GLN A 106 4.86 -9.53 0.46
CA GLN A 106 5.01 -9.19 -0.95
C GLN A 106 4.37 -10.28 -1.81
N GLU A 107 3.64 -9.83 -2.82
CA GLU A 107 3.07 -10.66 -3.87
C GLU A 107 3.51 -10.13 -5.23
N VAL A 108 3.87 -11.03 -6.14
CA VAL A 108 4.30 -10.68 -7.50
C VAL A 108 3.42 -11.41 -8.49
N ILE A 109 2.61 -10.63 -9.21
CA ILE A 109 1.74 -11.13 -10.27
C ILE A 109 2.48 -10.93 -11.58
N LYS A 110 2.69 -12.01 -12.30
CA LYS A 110 3.38 -12.04 -13.59
C LYS A 110 2.38 -12.17 -14.73
N GLU A 111 2.84 -11.87 -15.94
CA GLU A 111 2.10 -12.12 -17.17
C GLU A 111 0.77 -11.36 -17.31
N LEU A 112 0.67 -10.18 -16.70
CA LEU A 112 -0.44 -9.28 -16.97
C LEU A 112 -0.20 -8.56 -18.31
N PRO A 113 -1.21 -8.46 -19.22
CA PRO A 113 -1.04 -7.79 -20.50
C PRO A 113 -0.61 -6.33 -20.36
N ALA A 114 0.42 -5.90 -21.08
CA ALA A 114 0.83 -4.50 -21.09
C ALA A 114 -0.14 -3.62 -21.90
N TYR A 115 -0.79 -4.21 -22.91
CA TYR A 115 -1.68 -3.52 -23.83
C TYR A 115 -2.72 -4.48 -24.41
N LYS A 116 -3.68 -3.93 -25.12
CA LYS A 116 -4.56 -4.67 -26.06
C LYS A 116 -4.42 -4.13 -27.47
N THR A 117 -4.73 -4.94 -28.45
CA THR A 117 -4.82 -4.55 -29.86
C THR A 117 -6.27 -4.57 -30.34
N ASP A 118 -6.60 -3.63 -31.23
CA ASP A 118 -7.86 -3.61 -31.95
C ASP A 118 -7.57 -3.18 -33.41
N GLY A 119 -7.49 -4.17 -34.29
CA GLY A 119 -6.90 -4.00 -35.63
C GLY A 119 -5.42 -3.63 -35.52
N ASP A 120 -5.04 -2.53 -36.16
CA ASP A 120 -3.65 -2.01 -36.13
C ASP A 120 -3.39 -1.05 -34.96
N GLU A 121 -4.36 -0.84 -34.07
CA GLU A 121 -4.24 0.08 -32.95
C GLU A 121 -3.82 -0.65 -31.67
N ILE A 122 -2.95 0.00 -30.88
CA ILE A 122 -2.44 -0.51 -29.61
C ILE A 122 -2.92 0.42 -28.50
N TYR A 123 -3.52 -0.16 -27.46
CA TYR A 123 -4.04 0.55 -26.28
C TYR A 123 -3.34 0.05 -25.04
N TYR A 124 -2.43 0.86 -24.48
CA TYR A 124 -1.67 0.52 -23.28
C TYR A 124 -2.56 0.56 -22.04
N TYR A 125 -2.37 -0.41 -21.16
CA TYR A 125 -3.07 -0.50 -19.90
C TYR A 125 -2.36 0.26 -18.78
N THR A 126 -3.15 0.91 -17.95
CA THR A 126 -2.75 1.42 -16.65
C THR A 126 -3.44 0.59 -15.58
N TYR A 127 -2.67 0.02 -14.67
CA TYR A 127 -3.20 -0.82 -13.61
C TYR A 127 -3.51 -0.03 -12.35
N SER A 128 -4.51 -0.49 -11.60
CA SER A 128 -4.89 -0.02 -10.28
C SER A 128 -5.32 -1.20 -9.42
N ILE A 129 -5.20 -1.04 -8.10
CA ILE A 129 -5.64 -2.06 -7.14
C ILE A 129 -6.53 -1.41 -6.08
N THR A 130 -7.45 -2.21 -5.55
CA THR A 130 -8.24 -1.87 -4.37
C THR A 130 -8.18 -3.02 -3.39
N GLU A 131 -8.16 -2.74 -2.09
CA GLU A 131 -8.21 -3.76 -1.03
C GLU A 131 -9.63 -3.86 -0.49
N ALA A 132 -10.13 -5.07 -0.31
CA ALA A 132 -11.35 -5.30 0.44
C ALA A 132 -11.15 -4.82 1.89
N LYS A 133 -12.21 -4.25 2.47
CA LYS A 133 -12.14 -3.70 3.84
C LYS A 133 -11.61 -4.74 4.82
N VAL A 134 -10.58 -4.36 5.58
CA VAL A 134 -10.09 -5.11 6.74
C VAL A 134 -10.63 -4.43 7.99
N ASP A 135 -11.40 -5.18 8.78
CA ASP A 135 -12.05 -4.62 9.98
C ASP A 135 -11.01 -4.13 11.00
N GLY A 136 -11.25 -2.94 11.54
CA GLY A 136 -10.33 -2.30 12.48
C GLY A 136 -9.15 -1.57 11.83
N TYR A 137 -8.98 -1.64 10.51
CA TYR A 137 -7.87 -1.01 9.81
C TYR A 137 -8.33 0.11 8.88
N THR A 138 -7.45 1.11 8.75
CA THR A 138 -7.53 2.13 7.69
C THR A 138 -6.50 1.80 6.63
N THR A 139 -6.93 1.71 5.38
CA THR A 139 -6.08 1.37 4.23
C THR A 139 -5.65 2.62 3.47
N THR A 140 -4.36 2.67 3.09
CA THR A 140 -3.83 3.57 2.06
C THR A 140 -3.10 2.76 1.00
N ILE A 141 -3.19 3.17 -0.26
CA ILE A 141 -2.53 2.50 -1.39
C ILE A 141 -1.71 3.54 -2.13
N ASP A 142 -0.40 3.33 -2.14
CA ASP A 142 0.57 4.14 -2.87
C ASP A 142 1.01 3.38 -4.12
N LYS A 143 1.13 4.09 -5.24
CA LYS A 143 1.60 3.56 -6.52
C LYS A 143 2.94 4.18 -6.87
N SER A 144 3.91 3.36 -7.27
CA SER A 144 5.22 3.81 -7.74
C SER A 144 5.12 4.63 -9.04
N GLN A 145 6.17 5.38 -9.36
CA GLN A 145 6.21 6.20 -10.57
C GLN A 145 6.21 5.36 -11.85
N ASP A 146 6.78 4.16 -11.83
CA ASP A 146 6.75 3.21 -12.94
C ASP A 146 5.34 2.65 -13.18
N GLY A 147 4.46 2.75 -12.21
CA GLY A 147 3.08 2.29 -12.30
C GLY A 147 2.88 0.79 -12.03
N PHE A 148 3.92 0.05 -11.67
CA PHE A 148 3.89 -1.42 -11.55
C PHE A 148 4.10 -1.94 -10.14
N THR A 149 4.46 -1.07 -9.19
CA THR A 149 4.57 -1.43 -7.78
C THR A 149 3.53 -0.69 -6.95
N PHE A 150 2.76 -1.44 -6.19
CA PHE A 150 1.76 -0.90 -5.27
C PHE A 150 2.14 -1.24 -3.83
N THR A 151 1.99 -0.28 -2.94
CA THR A 151 2.19 -0.48 -1.51
C THR A 151 0.87 -0.24 -0.78
N ILE A 152 0.29 -1.32 -0.26
CA ILE A 152 -0.93 -1.29 0.56
C ILE A 152 -0.51 -1.19 2.02
N THR A 153 -0.81 -0.08 2.66
CA THR A 153 -0.54 0.12 4.09
C THR A 153 -1.85 0.07 4.87
N ASN A 154 -1.95 -0.90 5.79
CA ASN A 154 -3.04 -0.96 6.76
C ASN A 154 -2.56 -0.47 8.11
N ARG A 155 -3.29 0.49 8.65
CA ARG A 155 -3.00 1.11 9.93
C ARG A 155 -4.12 0.81 10.91
N HIS A 156 -3.75 0.25 12.05
CA HIS A 156 -4.64 0.02 13.17
C HIS A 156 -4.00 0.61 14.42
N PHE A 157 -4.75 1.44 15.11
CA PHE A 157 -4.39 1.87 16.46
C PHE A 157 -5.44 1.29 17.38
N PRO A 158 -5.07 0.42 18.32
CA PRO A 158 -5.99 0.00 19.36
C PRO A 158 -6.51 1.26 20.04
N GLY A 159 -7.82 1.36 20.16
CA GLY A 159 -8.45 2.47 20.88
C GLY A 159 -7.81 2.58 22.26
N LEU A 160 -7.55 3.80 22.70
CA LEU A 160 -7.16 3.99 24.12
C LEU A 160 -8.22 3.27 24.96
N PRO A 161 -7.82 2.50 25.98
CA PRO A 161 -8.78 1.94 26.92
C PRO A 161 -9.70 3.09 27.36
N ASP A 162 -10.99 2.84 27.36
CA ASP A 162 -11.98 3.84 27.83
C ASP A 162 -11.74 4.10 29.33
N THR A 163 -10.73 4.95 29.59
CA THR A 163 -10.36 5.35 30.95
C THR A 163 -11.39 6.31 31.56
N GLY A 164 -12.39 6.72 30.76
CA GLY A 164 -13.50 7.57 31.18
C GLY A 164 -14.66 6.82 31.86
N GLY A 165 -14.59 5.47 31.94
CA GLY A 165 -15.61 4.67 32.58
C GLY A 165 -15.75 4.89 34.10
N TYR A 166 -16.11 3.89 34.84
CA TYR A 166 -16.41 3.93 36.27
C TYR A 166 -15.37 4.63 37.16
N GLY A 167 -14.10 4.72 36.75
CA GLY A 167 -13.01 5.34 37.50
C GLY A 167 -13.20 6.86 37.71
N SER A 168 -13.64 7.59 36.71
CA SER A 168 -13.88 9.05 36.82
C SER A 168 -15.10 9.34 37.71
N TYR A 169 -16.14 8.52 37.61
CA TYR A 169 -17.32 8.64 38.45
C TYR A 169 -16.99 8.42 39.92
N LEU A 170 -16.13 7.48 40.26
CA LEU A 170 -15.67 7.22 41.62
C LEU A 170 -14.90 8.41 42.22
N ILE A 171 -14.05 9.05 41.41
CA ILE A 171 -13.29 10.24 41.83
C ILE A 171 -14.24 11.42 42.15
N TYR A 172 -15.25 11.63 41.27
CA TYR A 172 -16.28 12.66 41.53
C TYR A 172 -17.10 12.38 42.80
N LEU A 173 -17.49 11.12 43.04
CA LEU A 173 -18.20 10.72 44.25
C LEU A 173 -17.36 10.99 45.52
N ILE A 174 -16.08 10.63 45.51
CA ILE A 174 -15.17 10.87 46.64
C ILE A 174 -15.01 12.38 46.86
N ALA A 175 -14.85 13.18 45.81
CA ALA A 175 -14.73 14.64 45.93
C ALA A 175 -15.97 15.26 46.51
N VAL A 176 -17.16 14.85 46.08
CA VAL A 176 -18.45 15.34 46.66
C VAL A 176 -18.59 14.94 48.13
N LEU A 177 -18.20 13.72 48.47
CA LEU A 177 -18.29 13.23 49.86
C LEU A 177 -17.34 14.00 50.80
N LEU A 178 -16.11 14.26 50.36
CA LEU A 178 -15.16 15.08 51.10
C LEU A 178 -15.65 16.52 51.26
N PHE A 179 -16.29 17.10 50.24
CA PHE A 179 -16.88 18.43 50.32
C PHE A 179 -18.02 18.50 51.31
N LEU A 180 -18.89 17.50 51.34
CA LEU A 180 -19.98 17.40 52.32
C LEU A 180 -19.45 17.27 53.75
N VAL A 181 -18.44 16.42 53.98
CA VAL A 181 -17.80 16.25 55.28
C VAL A 181 -17.17 17.57 55.77
N TYR A 182 -16.46 18.28 54.86
CA TYR A 182 -15.90 19.59 55.15
C TYR A 182 -16.99 20.59 55.57
N PHE A 183 -18.10 20.62 54.83
CA PHE A 183 -19.21 21.55 55.14
C PHE A 183 -19.87 21.25 56.47
N VAL A 184 -20.09 19.97 56.81
CA VAL A 184 -20.65 19.54 58.09
C VAL A 184 -19.70 19.90 59.25
N MET A 185 -18.40 19.69 59.10
CA MET A 185 -17.42 20.05 60.13
C MET A 185 -17.34 21.55 60.35
N ARG A 186 -17.46 22.35 59.29
CA ARG A 186 -17.47 23.80 59.40
C ARG A 186 -18.74 24.31 60.03
N TYR A 187 -19.88 23.70 59.72
CA TYR A 187 -21.17 24.08 60.34
C TYR A 187 -21.22 23.77 61.83
N LYS A 188 -20.60 22.67 62.26
CA LYS A 188 -20.50 22.35 63.75
C LYS A 188 -19.55 23.28 64.50
N LYS A 189 -18.62 23.96 63.84
CA LYS A 189 -17.68 24.91 64.43
C LYS A 189 -18.29 26.33 64.65
N CYS A 190 -19.39 26.60 63.93
CA CYS A 190 -20.10 27.88 64.03
C CYS A 190 -21.30 27.86 65.01
N LYS A 191 -21.52 26.77 65.74
CA LYS A 191 -22.40 26.63 66.88
C LYS A 191 -21.58 26.47 68.17
#